data_7f5ed1a485e80b87d7d316a9dae9cdb1
#
_entry.id   7f5ed1a485e80b87d7d316a9dae9cdb1
#
_cell.length_a   1.000
_cell.length_b   1.000
_cell.length_c   1.000
_cell.angle_alpha   90.00
_cell.angle_beta   90.00
_cell.angle_gamma   90.00
#
_symmetry.space_group_name_H-M   'P 1'
#
loop_
_entity.id
_entity.type
_entity.pdbx_description
1 polymer ?
#
loop_
_entity_poly.entity_id
_entity_poly.type
_entity_poly.pdbx_seq_one_letter_code
_entity_poly.pdbx_strand_id
1 'polypeptide(L)'
;MSLIASNLCLKSDTEYHLNDVCFEMSKGEIYTIIGRTLAGKTTLLKTIAGLIAPESGSLTLDGTDFGRIPVWKREVAMVYQQFINYPHLSVYENVAFPLKQRRMPKTEIRNRVMRAL
;
A
#
# COMPACT_ATOMS: atom_id res chain seq x y z
N MET A 1 -0.78 12.90 -12.04
CA MET A 1 -1.06 12.18 -10.79
C MET A 1 0.25 11.93 -10.08
N SER A 2 0.40 12.47 -8.90
CA SER A 2 1.62 12.33 -8.10
C SER A 2 1.29 11.99 -6.65
N LEU A 3 2.11 11.10 -6.07
CA LEU A 3 2.12 10.80 -4.65
C LEU A 3 3.30 11.55 -4.03
N ILE A 4 3.02 12.44 -3.11
CA ILE A 4 4.03 13.30 -2.47
C ILE A 4 4.04 13.02 -0.98
N ALA A 5 5.22 12.74 -0.45
CA ALA A 5 5.50 12.68 0.98
C ALA A 5 6.36 13.87 1.39
N SER A 6 6.00 14.48 2.50
CA SER A 6 6.73 15.62 3.07
C SER A 6 6.96 15.39 4.55
N ASN A 7 8.23 15.34 4.94
CA ASN A 7 8.69 15.26 6.32
C ASN A 7 8.04 14.13 7.13
N LEU A 8 7.87 12.94 6.51
CA LEU A 8 7.31 11.79 7.21
C LEU A 8 8.24 11.32 8.31
N CYS A 9 7.74 11.28 9.51
CA CYS A 9 8.43 10.76 10.69
C CYS A 9 7.60 9.69 11.37
N LEU A 10 8.28 8.64 11.80
CA LEU A 10 7.74 7.59 12.64
C LEU A 10 8.82 7.10 13.59
N LYS A 11 8.56 7.17 14.87
CA LYS A 11 9.46 6.74 15.93
C LYS A 11 8.85 5.57 16.69
N SER A 12 9.66 4.60 17.06
CA SER A 12 9.30 3.56 18.00
C SER A 12 10.25 3.61 19.17
N ASP A 13 9.72 3.86 20.36
CA ASP A 13 10.46 4.04 21.61
C ASP A 13 11.63 5.04 21.49
N THR A 14 12.81 4.56 21.15
CA THR A 14 14.05 5.36 21.09
C THR A 14 14.59 5.55 19.66
N GLU A 15 14.06 4.82 18.67
CA GLU A 15 14.61 4.82 17.31
C GLU A 15 13.60 5.32 16.27
N TYR A 16 14.11 6.08 15.30
CA TYR A 16 13.32 6.48 14.13
C TYR A 16 13.25 5.34 13.11
N HIS A 17 12.04 4.94 12.75
CA HIS A 17 11.79 4.09 11.60
C HIS A 17 11.67 4.89 10.31
N LEU A 18 11.12 6.10 10.39
CA LEU A 18 11.13 7.10 9.34
C LEU A 18 11.59 8.42 9.97
N ASN A 19 12.56 9.06 9.33
CA ASN A 19 13.11 10.32 9.83
C ASN A 19 13.19 11.32 8.68
N ASP A 20 12.26 12.27 8.69
CA ASP A 20 12.18 13.38 7.72
C ASP A 20 12.18 12.91 6.25
N VAL A 21 11.39 11.89 5.96
CA VAL A 21 11.34 11.28 4.62
C VAL A 21 10.50 12.12 3.68
N CYS A 22 11.12 12.56 2.59
CA CYS A 22 10.48 13.33 1.52
C CYS A 22 10.69 12.62 0.19
N PHE A 23 9.63 12.51 -0.62
CA PHE A 23 9.72 12.03 -2.00
C PHE A 23 8.51 12.47 -2.82
N GLU A 24 8.66 12.38 -4.13
CA GLU A 24 7.59 12.52 -5.09
C GLU A 24 7.64 11.36 -6.08
N MET A 25 6.48 10.75 -6.33
CA MET A 25 6.31 9.65 -7.28
C MET A 25 5.25 10.02 -8.30
N SER A 26 5.60 9.93 -9.58
CA SER A 26 4.71 10.22 -10.70
C SER A 26 3.98 8.97 -11.19
N LYS A 27 2.80 9.15 -11.75
CA LYS A 27 2.04 8.05 -12.34
C LYS A 27 2.77 7.42 -13.51
N GLY A 28 2.69 6.09 -13.59
CA GLY A 28 3.21 5.32 -14.72
C GLY A 28 4.69 4.96 -14.59
N GLU A 29 5.35 5.34 -13.50
CA GLU A 29 6.76 5.05 -13.26
C GLU A 29 6.92 3.95 -12.19
N ILE A 30 8.09 3.32 -12.21
CA ILE A 30 8.49 2.33 -11.20
C ILE A 30 9.58 2.95 -10.34
N TYR A 31 9.38 2.94 -9.04
CA TYR A 31 10.32 3.45 -8.05
C TYR A 31 10.89 2.31 -7.22
N THR A 32 12.20 2.32 -7.04
CA THR A 32 12.90 1.34 -6.21
C THR A 32 13.44 1.99 -4.96
N ILE A 33 13.14 1.41 -3.80
CA ILE A 33 13.66 1.85 -2.51
C ILE A 33 14.80 0.94 -2.12
N ILE A 34 16.01 1.51 -2.03
CA ILE A 34 17.23 0.79 -1.69
C ILE A 34 17.70 1.24 -0.30
N GLY A 35 18.13 0.30 0.50
CA GLY A 35 18.67 0.57 1.83
C GLY A 35 19.00 -0.71 2.58
N ARG A 36 19.73 -0.56 3.69
CA ARG A 36 20.10 -1.68 4.57
C ARG A 36 18.86 -2.33 5.18
N THR A 37 19.01 -3.55 5.65
CA THR A 37 17.98 -4.19 6.49
C THR A 37 17.68 -3.32 7.69
N LEU A 38 16.40 -3.22 8.06
CA LEU A 38 15.88 -2.36 9.13
C LEU A 38 15.99 -0.84 8.89
N ALA A 39 16.30 -0.41 7.68
CA ALA A 39 16.36 1.01 7.32
C ALA A 39 14.97 1.70 7.23
N GLY A 40 13.87 0.97 7.45
CA GLY A 40 12.51 1.52 7.39
C GLY A 40 11.80 1.37 6.04
N LYS A 41 12.36 0.65 5.07
CA LYS A 41 11.76 0.45 3.74
C LYS A 41 10.33 -0.14 3.81
N THR A 42 10.17 -1.23 4.54
CA THR A 42 8.86 -1.86 4.73
C THR A 42 7.92 -0.96 5.53
N THR A 43 8.42 -0.24 6.50
CA THR A 43 7.66 0.75 7.27
C THR A 43 7.12 1.84 6.36
N LEU A 44 7.93 2.36 5.44
CA LEU A 44 7.50 3.35 4.46
C LEU A 44 6.39 2.81 3.56
N LEU A 45 6.56 1.60 3.02
CA LEU A 45 5.51 0.97 2.19
C LEU A 45 4.21 0.75 2.97
N LYS A 46 4.29 0.32 4.23
CA LYS A 46 3.11 0.17 5.10
C LYS A 46 2.45 1.52 5.41
N THR A 47 3.22 2.59 5.54
CA THR A 47 2.70 3.95 5.73
C THR A 47 1.96 4.42 4.49
N ILE A 48 2.52 4.21 3.30
CA ILE A 48 1.84 4.51 2.03
C ILE A 48 0.54 3.70 1.89
N ALA A 49 0.58 2.41 2.23
CA ALA A 49 -0.59 1.55 2.19
C ALA A 49 -1.66 1.89 3.24
N GLY A 50 -1.33 2.68 4.26
CA GLY A 50 -2.24 3.06 5.34
C GLY A 50 -2.34 2.05 6.48
N LEU A 51 -1.42 1.09 6.54
CA LEU A 51 -1.35 0.10 7.62
C LEU A 51 -0.70 0.66 8.88
N ILE A 52 0.13 1.68 8.74
CA ILE A 52 0.78 2.41 9.82
C ILE A 52 0.56 3.90 9.58
N ALA A 53 0.17 4.64 10.62
CA ALA A 53 0.08 6.09 10.56
C ALA A 53 1.43 6.72 10.95
N PRO A 54 1.95 7.70 10.21
CA PRO A 54 3.12 8.45 10.64
C PRO A 54 2.78 9.34 11.84
N GLU A 55 3.77 9.65 12.68
CA GLU A 55 3.59 10.58 13.80
C GLU A 55 3.49 12.03 13.32
N SER A 56 4.21 12.35 12.27
CA SER A 56 4.22 13.68 11.68
C SER A 56 4.53 13.61 10.19
N GLY A 57 4.37 14.74 9.52
CA GLY A 57 4.50 14.85 8.09
C GLY A 57 3.18 14.66 7.35
N SER A 58 3.24 14.69 6.04
CA SER A 58 2.06 14.56 5.19
C SER A 58 2.31 13.60 4.02
N LEU A 59 1.26 12.94 3.61
CA LEU A 59 1.23 12.11 2.41
C LEU A 59 0.02 12.54 1.58
N THR A 60 0.26 13.07 0.38
CA THR A 60 -0.78 13.55 -0.50
C THR A 60 -0.77 12.79 -1.83
N LEU A 61 -1.96 12.54 -2.36
CA LEU A 61 -2.17 11.99 -3.69
C LEU A 61 -2.99 13.00 -4.49
N ASP A 62 -2.40 13.56 -5.54
CA ASP A 62 -3.01 14.61 -6.37
C ASP A 62 -3.55 15.79 -5.55
N GLY A 63 -2.79 16.23 -4.55
CA GLY A 63 -3.15 17.30 -3.64
C GLY A 63 -4.18 16.94 -2.56
N THR A 64 -4.73 15.74 -2.58
CA THR A 64 -5.63 15.24 -1.53
C THR A 64 -4.82 14.58 -0.42
N ASP A 65 -5.17 14.88 0.84
CA ASP A 65 -4.54 14.25 2.00
C ASP A 65 -4.80 12.74 2.01
N PHE A 66 -3.84 11.99 1.52
CA PHE A 66 -3.91 10.54 1.42
C PHE A 66 -3.84 9.87 2.80
N GLY A 67 -3.22 10.55 3.75
CA GLY A 67 -3.15 10.08 5.13
C GLY A 67 -4.51 9.96 5.82
N ARG A 68 -5.47 10.81 5.44
CA ARG A 68 -6.85 10.77 5.97
C ARG A 68 -7.75 9.73 5.31
N ILE A 69 -7.34 9.14 4.17
CA ILE A 69 -8.13 8.12 3.50
C ILE A 69 -7.99 6.81 4.27
N PRO A 70 -9.07 6.19 4.75
CA PRO A 70 -9.03 4.90 5.42
C PRO A 70 -8.39 3.83 4.53
N VAL A 71 -7.69 2.87 5.12
CA VAL A 71 -6.95 1.82 4.40
C VAL A 71 -7.81 1.09 3.37
N TRP A 72 -9.06 0.79 3.70
CA TRP A 72 -10.01 0.09 2.79
C TRP A 72 -10.55 0.94 1.64
N LYS A 73 -10.31 2.25 1.66
CA LYS A 73 -10.65 3.19 0.58
C LYS A 73 -9.44 3.63 -0.23
N ARG A 74 -8.24 3.31 0.21
CA ARG A 74 -7.02 3.59 -0.57
C ARG A 74 -6.94 2.61 -1.74
N GLU A 75 -6.80 3.11 -2.93
CA GLU A 75 -6.61 2.27 -4.13
C GLU A 75 -5.15 1.83 -4.27
N VAL A 76 -4.65 1.14 -3.27
CA VAL A 76 -3.30 0.56 -3.23
C VAL A 76 -3.38 -0.93 -3.01
N ALA A 77 -2.43 -1.66 -3.61
CA ALA A 77 -2.19 -3.06 -3.31
C ALA A 77 -0.78 -3.21 -2.75
N MET A 78 -0.62 -4.03 -1.74
CA MET A 78 0.67 -4.34 -1.14
C MET A 78 0.95 -5.82 -1.27
N VAL A 79 2.11 -6.15 -1.85
CA VAL A 79 2.64 -7.51 -1.85
C VAL A 79 3.60 -7.64 -0.67
N TYR A 80 3.24 -8.51 0.27
CA TYR A 80 4.05 -8.74 1.47
C TYR A 80 5.24 -9.65 1.17
N GLN A 81 6.29 -9.51 1.95
CA GLN A 81 7.45 -10.42 1.88
C GLN A 81 7.06 -11.85 2.28
N GLN A 82 6.11 -12.01 3.17
CA GLN A 82 5.54 -13.30 3.58
C GLN A 82 4.36 -13.67 2.69
N PHE A 83 4.18 -14.97 2.41
CA PHE A 83 2.99 -15.45 1.72
C PHE A 83 1.76 -15.30 2.62
N ILE A 84 0.87 -14.39 2.24
CA ILE A 84 -0.38 -14.14 2.95
C ILE A 84 -1.53 -14.47 2.01
N ASN A 85 -2.33 -15.44 2.40
CA ASN A 85 -3.53 -15.84 1.68
C ASN A 85 -4.62 -16.27 2.67
N TYR A 86 -5.81 -16.51 2.18
CA TYR A 86 -6.90 -17.13 2.93
C TYR A 86 -6.84 -18.65 2.75
N PRO A 87 -6.31 -19.42 3.71
CA PRO A 87 -6.03 -20.84 3.52
C PRO A 87 -7.28 -21.70 3.37
N HIS A 88 -8.44 -21.20 3.83
CA HIS A 88 -9.74 -21.88 3.70
C HIS A 88 -10.45 -21.60 2.35
N LEU A 89 -9.87 -20.75 1.51
CA LEU A 89 -10.39 -20.42 0.19
C LEU A 89 -9.54 -21.09 -0.89
N SER A 90 -10.16 -21.42 -2.02
CA SER A 90 -9.45 -21.88 -3.21
C SER A 90 -8.56 -20.77 -3.81
N VAL A 91 -7.66 -21.13 -4.73
CA VAL A 91 -6.84 -20.16 -5.47
C VAL A 91 -7.73 -19.14 -6.19
N TYR A 92 -8.77 -19.63 -6.89
CA TYR A 92 -9.74 -18.76 -7.54
C TYR A 92 -10.38 -17.77 -6.57
N GLU A 93 -10.85 -18.24 -5.43
CA GLU A 93 -11.52 -17.41 -4.43
C GLU A 93 -10.59 -16.39 -3.77
N ASN A 94 -9.32 -16.74 -3.53
CA ASN A 94 -8.31 -15.80 -3.06
C ASN A 94 -8.11 -14.64 -4.04
N VAL A 95 -8.00 -14.93 -5.35
CA VAL A 95 -7.85 -13.90 -6.39
C VAL A 95 -9.15 -13.10 -6.57
N ALA A 96 -10.32 -13.76 -6.47
CA ALA A 96 -11.62 -13.13 -6.61
C ALA A 96 -12.00 -12.24 -5.42
N PHE A 97 -11.42 -12.46 -4.25
CA PHE A 97 -11.83 -11.81 -3.00
C PHE A 97 -11.92 -10.27 -3.10
N PRO A 98 -10.90 -9.53 -3.56
CA PRO A 98 -10.97 -8.08 -3.67
C PRO A 98 -12.01 -7.61 -4.68
N LEU A 99 -12.28 -8.37 -5.73
CA LEU A 99 -13.29 -8.04 -6.72
C LEU A 99 -14.71 -8.23 -6.16
N LYS A 100 -14.91 -9.26 -5.32
CA LYS A 100 -16.17 -9.47 -4.58
C LYS A 100 -16.43 -8.32 -3.60
N GLN A 101 -15.40 -7.84 -2.91
CA GLN A 101 -15.51 -6.69 -2.01
C GLN A 101 -15.94 -5.40 -2.75
N ARG A 102 -15.53 -5.26 -4.01
CA ARG A 102 -15.96 -4.15 -4.89
C ARG A 102 -17.34 -4.37 -5.51
N ARG A 103 -18.03 -5.46 -5.16
CA ARG A 103 -19.37 -5.82 -5.66
C ARG A 103 -19.45 -5.91 -7.20
N MET A 104 -18.38 -6.37 -7.83
CA MET A 104 -18.36 -6.57 -9.28
C MET A 104 -19.30 -7.70 -9.72
N PRO A 105 -19.85 -7.64 -10.94
CA PRO A 105 -20.64 -8.73 -11.50
C PRO A 105 -19.86 -10.04 -11.58
N LYS A 106 -20.51 -11.17 -11.32
CA LYS A 106 -19.86 -12.51 -11.31
C LYS A 106 -19.14 -12.86 -12.61
N THR A 107 -19.71 -12.49 -13.76
CA THR A 107 -19.10 -12.70 -15.07
C THR A 107 -17.80 -11.92 -15.23
N GLU A 108 -17.75 -10.68 -14.78
CA GLU A 108 -16.55 -9.85 -14.84
C GLU A 108 -15.48 -10.37 -13.86
N ILE A 109 -15.89 -10.78 -12.65
CA ILE A 109 -14.98 -11.41 -11.67
C ILE A 109 -14.32 -12.62 -12.31
N ARG A 110 -15.11 -13.53 -12.92
CA ARG A 110 -14.58 -14.74 -13.58
C ARG A 110 -13.56 -14.40 -14.66
N ASN A 111 -13.88 -13.46 -15.52
CA ASN A 111 -12.98 -13.06 -16.61
C ASN A 111 -11.66 -12.49 -16.08
N ARG A 112 -11.73 -11.61 -15.09
CA ARG A 112 -10.53 -11.01 -14.49
C ARG A 112 -9.68 -12.02 -13.72
N VAL A 113 -10.30 -12.92 -12.97
CA VAL A 113 -9.60 -13.97 -12.23
C VAL A 113 -8.89 -14.93 -13.19
N MET A 114 -9.60 -15.43 -14.21
CA MET A 114 -9.00 -16.34 -15.19
C MET A 114 -7.88 -15.68 -16.00
N ARG A 115 -7.94 -14.38 -16.20
CA ARG A 115 -6.85 -13.64 -16.86
C ARG A 115 -5.63 -13.46 -15.95
N ALA A 116 -5.83 -13.39 -14.63
CA ALA A 116 -4.76 -13.20 -13.65
C ALA A 116 -4.05 -14.52 -13.28
N LEU A 117 -4.73 -15.65 -13.42
CA LEU A 117 -4.18 -16.99 -13.19
C LEU A 117 -3.40 -17.50 -14.41
#